data_f96e93d3c622528a725f869c8dba16ad
#
_entry.id   f96e93d3c622528a725f869c8dba16ad
#
_cell.length_a   1.000
_cell.length_b   1.000
_cell.length_c   1.000
_cell.angle_alpha   90.00
_cell.angle_beta   90.00
_cell.angle_gamma   90.00
#
_symmetry.space_group_name_H-M   'P 1'
#
loop_
_entity.id
_entity.type
_entity.pdbx_description
1 polymer ?
#
loop_
_entity_poly.entity_id
_entity_poly.type
_entity_poly.pdbx_seq_one_letter_code
_entity_poly.pdbx_strand_id
1 'polypeptide(L)'
;MPGLRPSRHHPVDLRQFIRDVPDFPKPGILFRDISPLLRDPHGWSEVMQQLGVICNRLQPDLIVGIESRGFIVGTPLATQQKIGFVPVRKPGKLPGEVTGVDYTLEYGSDRLEIQTDALTDGARVLLVDDLLATGGTAAASVELIQKAGGKLVGCGFVIELADLAGRRRLPEGLPIESLIRYD
;
A
#
# COMPACT_ATOMS: atom_id res chain seq x y z
N MET A 1 -22.14 11.20 -37.71
CA MET A 1 -21.71 10.79 -36.35
C MET A 1 -20.61 11.76 -35.94
N PRO A 2 -20.82 12.73 -35.00
CA PRO A 2 -19.74 13.58 -34.50
C PRO A 2 -18.86 12.70 -33.58
N GLY A 3 -17.56 12.66 -33.92
CA GLY A 3 -16.56 11.92 -33.12
C GLY A 3 -16.46 12.49 -31.73
N LEU A 4 -16.63 11.61 -30.72
CA LEU A 4 -16.28 11.88 -29.33
C LEU A 4 -14.79 12.20 -29.26
N ARG A 5 -14.46 13.46 -28.97
CA ARG A 5 -13.10 13.84 -28.61
C ARG A 5 -12.77 13.15 -27.29
N PRO A 6 -11.60 12.50 -27.17
CA PRO A 6 -11.19 11.96 -25.87
C PRO A 6 -11.12 13.13 -24.88
N SER A 7 -11.86 13.05 -23.79
CA SER A 7 -11.77 14.01 -22.68
C SER A 7 -10.33 13.98 -22.17
N ARG A 8 -9.65 15.12 -22.22
CA ARG A 8 -8.35 15.28 -21.54
C ARG A 8 -8.63 15.15 -20.05
N HIS A 9 -8.35 13.99 -19.51
CA HIS A 9 -8.38 13.77 -18.08
C HIS A 9 -7.26 14.63 -17.48
N HIS A 10 -7.62 15.76 -16.89
CA HIS A 10 -6.69 16.47 -16.03
C HIS A 10 -6.58 15.63 -14.75
N PRO A 11 -5.38 15.22 -14.33
CA PRO A 11 -5.21 14.46 -13.11
C PRO A 11 -5.78 15.27 -11.93
N VAL A 12 -6.64 14.62 -11.15
CA VAL A 12 -7.24 15.23 -9.96
C VAL A 12 -6.14 15.36 -8.90
N ASP A 13 -5.99 16.54 -8.31
CA ASP A 13 -5.08 16.68 -7.16
C ASP A 13 -5.66 15.98 -5.94
N LEU A 14 -5.13 14.81 -5.63
CA LEU A 14 -5.59 13.99 -4.52
C LEU A 14 -5.40 14.64 -3.15
N ARG A 15 -4.49 15.63 -3.02
CA ARG A 15 -4.24 16.33 -1.74
C ARG A 15 -5.48 17.06 -1.22
N GLN A 16 -6.35 17.53 -2.10
CA GLN A 16 -7.60 18.21 -1.71
C GLN A 16 -8.57 17.32 -0.91
N PHE A 17 -8.39 16.00 -0.97
CA PHE A 17 -9.21 15.03 -0.25
C PHE A 17 -8.54 14.51 1.03
N ILE A 18 -7.34 15.00 1.36
CA ILE A 18 -6.65 14.62 2.60
C ILE A 18 -6.92 15.68 3.65
N ARG A 19 -7.36 15.22 4.82
CA ARG A 19 -7.62 16.12 5.95
C ARG A 19 -6.44 16.11 6.91
N ASP A 20 -5.94 17.29 7.23
CA ASP A 20 -4.92 17.47 8.26
C ASP A 20 -5.56 17.53 9.63
N VAL A 21 -5.13 16.63 10.53
CA VAL A 21 -5.57 16.57 11.92
C VAL A 21 -4.37 16.79 12.82
N PRO A 22 -4.19 17.99 13.37
CA PRO A 22 -3.07 18.27 14.28
C PRO A 22 -3.25 17.53 15.60
N ASP A 23 -2.12 17.22 16.24
CA ASP A 23 -2.05 16.61 17.56
C ASP A 23 -2.77 15.27 17.70
N PHE A 24 -2.77 14.46 16.65
CA PHE A 24 -3.37 13.11 16.65
C PHE A 24 -2.36 12.04 16.19
N PRO A 25 -2.25 10.87 16.86
CA PRO A 25 -2.89 10.50 18.14
C PRO A 25 -2.22 11.09 19.38
N LYS A 26 -1.15 11.88 19.20
CA LYS A 26 -0.38 12.52 20.28
C LYS A 26 -0.04 13.97 19.90
N PRO A 27 0.15 14.86 20.87
CA PRO A 27 0.64 16.23 20.63
C PRO A 27 1.89 16.23 19.74
N GLY A 28 1.96 17.15 18.79
CA GLY A 28 3.07 17.33 17.86
C GLY A 28 3.01 16.45 16.59
N ILE A 29 2.05 15.53 16.48
CA ILE A 29 1.85 14.71 15.28
C ILE A 29 0.77 15.33 14.39
N LEU A 30 1.11 15.57 13.12
CA LEU A 30 0.13 15.97 12.10
C LEU A 30 -0.32 14.71 11.34
N PHE A 31 -1.54 14.26 11.63
CA PHE A 31 -2.11 13.08 11.01
C PHE A 31 -2.74 13.41 9.65
N ARG A 32 -2.42 12.64 8.64
CA ARG A 32 -2.99 12.76 7.27
C ARG A 32 -4.15 11.78 7.15
N ASP A 33 -5.36 12.28 7.37
CA ASP A 33 -6.58 11.47 7.35
C ASP A 33 -7.10 11.29 5.92
N ILE A 34 -7.14 10.04 5.48
CA ILE A 34 -7.66 9.65 4.16
C ILE A 34 -9.17 9.42 4.14
N SER A 35 -9.88 9.55 5.27
CA SER A 35 -11.32 9.29 5.33
C SER A 35 -12.14 10.12 4.33
N PRO A 36 -11.82 11.41 4.10
CA PRO A 36 -12.50 12.18 3.06
C PRO A 36 -12.25 11.63 1.65
N LEU A 37 -11.01 11.16 1.37
CA LEU A 37 -10.65 10.54 0.10
C LEU A 37 -11.45 9.24 -0.15
N LEU A 38 -11.55 8.38 0.89
CA LEU A 38 -12.31 7.13 0.81
C LEU A 38 -13.80 7.37 0.56
N ARG A 39 -14.35 8.47 1.07
CA ARG A 39 -15.75 8.85 0.92
C ARG A 39 -16.07 9.47 -0.43
N ASP A 40 -15.09 10.08 -1.08
CA ASP A 40 -15.28 10.75 -2.36
C ASP A 40 -15.10 9.76 -3.53
N PRO A 41 -16.15 9.49 -4.33
CA PRO A 41 -16.06 8.50 -5.40
C PRO A 41 -15.11 8.91 -6.53
N HIS A 42 -14.94 10.20 -6.79
CA HIS A 42 -14.04 10.68 -7.85
C HIS A 42 -12.59 10.60 -7.40
N GLY A 43 -12.28 11.07 -6.18
CA GLY A 43 -10.95 10.98 -5.58
C GLY A 43 -10.50 9.53 -5.45
N TRP A 44 -11.38 8.65 -4.96
CA TRP A 44 -11.05 7.24 -4.82
C TRP A 44 -10.87 6.51 -6.16
N SER A 45 -11.70 6.85 -7.16
CA SER A 45 -11.53 6.35 -8.52
C SER A 45 -10.18 6.75 -9.13
N GLU A 46 -9.73 7.99 -8.87
CA GLU A 46 -8.43 8.48 -9.33
C GLU A 46 -7.28 7.71 -8.68
N VAL A 47 -7.36 7.41 -7.36
CA VAL A 47 -6.39 6.55 -6.67
C VAL A 47 -6.29 5.18 -7.36
N MET A 48 -7.42 4.55 -7.63
CA MET A 48 -7.45 3.24 -8.30
C MET A 48 -6.89 3.30 -9.72
N GLN A 49 -7.17 4.37 -10.46
CA GLN A 49 -6.63 4.57 -11.80
C GLN A 49 -5.10 4.72 -11.79
N GLN A 50 -4.56 5.55 -10.90
CA GLN A 50 -3.11 5.76 -10.80
C GLN A 50 -2.38 4.49 -10.34
N LEU A 51 -2.89 3.79 -9.32
CA LEU A 51 -2.34 2.51 -8.89
C LEU A 51 -2.47 1.42 -9.98
N GLY A 52 -3.54 1.45 -10.76
CA GLY A 52 -3.73 0.59 -11.93
C GLY A 52 -2.65 0.78 -12.99
N VAL A 53 -2.21 2.01 -13.24
CA VAL A 53 -1.07 2.30 -14.15
C VAL A 53 0.22 1.66 -13.62
N ILE A 54 0.45 1.70 -12.29
CA ILE A 54 1.59 1.06 -11.65
C ILE A 54 1.53 -0.46 -11.84
N CYS A 55 0.37 -1.09 -11.60
CA CYS A 55 0.16 -2.51 -11.86
C CYS A 55 0.44 -2.88 -13.31
N ASN A 56 -0.08 -2.10 -14.26
CA ASN A 56 0.13 -2.36 -15.69
C ASN A 56 1.62 -2.27 -16.10
N ARG A 57 2.40 -1.44 -15.41
CA ARG A 57 3.85 -1.34 -15.65
C ARG A 57 4.63 -2.49 -14.99
N LEU A 58 4.27 -2.85 -13.76
CA LEU A 58 5.00 -3.83 -12.96
C LEU A 58 4.54 -5.26 -13.18
N GLN A 59 3.34 -5.48 -13.72
CA GLN A 59 2.76 -6.80 -14.03
C GLN A 59 2.84 -7.78 -12.83
N PRO A 60 2.25 -7.44 -11.66
CA PRO A 60 2.17 -8.37 -10.55
C PRO A 60 1.16 -9.49 -10.83
N ASP A 61 1.40 -10.68 -10.26
CA ASP A 61 0.44 -11.78 -10.24
C ASP A 61 -0.55 -11.64 -9.09
N LEU A 62 -0.11 -10.98 -8.00
CA LEU A 62 -0.87 -10.81 -6.76
C LEU A 62 -0.61 -9.44 -6.14
N ILE A 63 -1.59 -8.96 -5.38
CA ILE A 63 -1.45 -7.79 -4.51
C ILE A 63 -1.41 -8.26 -3.07
N VAL A 64 -0.43 -7.80 -2.31
CA VAL A 64 -0.36 -7.95 -0.86
C VAL A 64 -0.72 -6.63 -0.20
N GLY A 65 -1.68 -6.65 0.71
CA GLY A 65 -2.10 -5.47 1.47
C GLY A 65 -1.84 -5.62 2.97
N ILE A 66 -1.46 -4.53 3.62
CA ILE A 66 -1.12 -4.53 5.06
C ILE A 66 -2.36 -4.15 5.89
N GLU A 67 -2.60 -4.89 6.97
CA GLU A 67 -3.69 -4.58 7.91
C GLU A 67 -3.50 -3.19 8.54
N SER A 68 -4.50 -2.36 8.52
CA SER A 68 -5.86 -2.59 8.03
C SER A 68 -6.17 -1.76 6.78
N ARG A 69 -5.59 -0.57 6.62
CA ARG A 69 -5.94 0.36 5.53
C ARG A 69 -5.38 -0.08 4.18
N GLY A 70 -4.30 -0.85 4.17
CA GLY A 70 -3.82 -1.51 2.96
C GLY A 70 -4.84 -2.45 2.32
N PHE A 71 -5.79 -3.00 3.10
CA PHE A 71 -6.88 -3.82 2.54
C PHE A 71 -7.87 -2.99 1.73
N ILE A 72 -8.15 -1.76 2.20
CA ILE A 72 -9.05 -0.84 1.50
C ILE A 72 -8.45 -0.42 0.15
N VAL A 73 -7.13 -0.31 0.08
CA VAL A 73 -6.39 -0.01 -1.16
C VAL A 73 -6.27 -1.26 -2.03
N GLY A 74 -5.83 -2.37 -1.45
CA GLY A 74 -5.42 -3.56 -2.19
C GLY A 74 -6.57 -4.35 -2.80
N THR A 75 -7.68 -4.52 -2.08
CA THR A 75 -8.81 -5.34 -2.57
C THR A 75 -9.50 -4.75 -3.80
N PRO A 76 -9.84 -3.44 -3.87
CA PRO A 76 -10.43 -2.88 -5.08
C PRO A 76 -9.42 -2.85 -6.24
N LEU A 77 -8.14 -2.62 -5.96
CA LEU A 77 -7.10 -2.64 -6.97
C LEU A 77 -6.95 -4.06 -7.57
N ALA A 78 -6.90 -5.11 -6.74
CA ALA A 78 -6.85 -6.50 -7.19
C ALA A 78 -8.05 -6.86 -8.06
N THR A 79 -9.25 -6.46 -7.65
CA THR A 79 -10.49 -6.66 -8.40
C THR A 79 -10.43 -5.96 -9.78
N GLN A 80 -9.99 -4.72 -9.82
CA GLN A 80 -9.85 -3.94 -11.07
C GLN A 80 -8.84 -4.58 -12.01
N GLN A 81 -7.72 -5.10 -11.48
CA GLN A 81 -6.66 -5.74 -12.25
C GLN A 81 -6.94 -7.22 -12.55
N LYS A 82 -8.01 -7.80 -11.99
CA LYS A 82 -8.39 -9.22 -12.12
C LYS A 82 -7.30 -10.19 -11.66
N ILE A 83 -6.62 -9.82 -10.56
CA ILE A 83 -5.59 -10.64 -9.89
C ILE A 83 -5.97 -10.90 -8.43
N GLY A 84 -5.25 -11.80 -7.76
CA GLY A 84 -5.51 -12.16 -6.37
C GLY A 84 -5.08 -11.09 -5.37
N PHE A 85 -5.66 -11.17 -4.17
CA PHE A 85 -5.28 -10.34 -3.01
C PHE A 85 -4.89 -11.23 -1.84
N VAL A 86 -3.79 -10.92 -1.19
CA VAL A 86 -3.28 -11.62 0.01
C VAL A 86 -3.14 -10.62 1.16
N PRO A 87 -3.76 -10.89 2.32
CA PRO A 87 -3.65 -10.03 3.48
C PRO A 87 -2.37 -10.33 4.29
N VAL A 88 -1.63 -9.30 4.68
CA VAL A 88 -0.65 -9.33 5.77
C VAL A 88 -1.32 -8.76 7.02
N ARG A 89 -1.25 -9.49 8.15
CA ARG A 89 -2.03 -9.17 9.33
C ARG A 89 -1.21 -9.18 10.62
N LYS A 90 -1.77 -8.58 11.65
CA LYS A 90 -1.31 -8.69 13.03
C LYS A 90 -1.47 -10.11 13.55
N PRO A 91 -0.70 -10.53 14.59
CA PRO A 91 -0.74 -11.89 15.12
C PRO A 91 -2.13 -12.38 15.51
N GLY A 92 -2.38 -13.66 15.21
CA GLY A 92 -3.63 -14.33 15.58
C GLY A 92 -4.87 -13.90 14.79
N LYS A 93 -4.69 -13.21 13.65
CA LYS A 93 -5.80 -12.76 12.79
C LYS A 93 -6.00 -13.64 11.55
N LEU A 94 -5.03 -14.50 11.24
CA LEU A 94 -5.10 -15.43 10.12
C LEU A 94 -5.37 -16.85 10.62
N PRO A 95 -6.26 -17.62 9.94
CA PRO A 95 -6.44 -19.03 10.24
C PRO A 95 -5.32 -19.88 9.60
N GLY A 96 -5.11 -21.08 10.12
CA GLY A 96 -4.14 -22.04 9.60
C GLY A 96 -2.70 -21.74 9.99
N GLU A 97 -1.76 -22.27 9.21
CA GLU A 97 -0.33 -22.03 9.42
C GLU A 97 0.08 -20.66 8.90
N VAL A 98 0.91 -19.97 9.68
CA VAL A 98 1.37 -18.62 9.35
C VAL A 98 2.90 -18.53 9.43
N THR A 99 3.46 -17.76 8.54
CA THR A 99 4.83 -17.25 8.58
C THR A 99 4.81 -15.85 9.19
N GLY A 100 5.69 -15.58 10.15
CA GLY A 100 5.71 -14.30 10.86
C GLY A 100 7.07 -13.60 10.81
N VAL A 101 7.05 -12.27 10.93
CA VAL A 101 8.22 -11.41 11.08
C VAL A 101 7.98 -10.42 12.21
N ASP A 102 8.90 -10.42 13.18
CA ASP A 102 8.94 -9.42 14.25
C ASP A 102 9.75 -8.21 13.76
N TYR A 103 9.26 -7.01 14.05
CA TYR A 103 9.95 -5.78 13.67
C TYR A 103 9.89 -4.73 14.79
N THR A 104 10.93 -3.91 14.83
CA THR A 104 11.06 -2.87 15.85
C THR A 104 10.34 -1.59 15.40
N LEU A 105 9.51 -1.06 16.29
CA LEU A 105 8.94 0.27 16.21
C LEU A 105 9.82 1.26 17.01
N GLU A 106 9.53 2.56 16.90
CA GLU A 106 10.19 3.58 17.76
C GLU A 106 9.98 3.27 19.25
N TYR A 107 8.84 2.67 19.60
CA TYR A 107 8.50 2.24 20.95
C TYR A 107 7.98 0.80 20.91
N GLY A 108 8.87 -0.17 21.21
CA GLY A 108 8.52 -1.60 21.29
C GLY A 108 8.78 -2.38 20.02
N SER A 109 8.26 -3.60 20.01
CA SER A 109 8.25 -4.50 18.85
C SER A 109 6.82 -4.81 18.45
N ASP A 110 6.63 -5.11 17.18
CA ASP A 110 5.36 -5.57 16.62
C ASP A 110 5.64 -6.74 15.69
N ARG A 111 4.61 -7.47 15.30
CA ARG A 111 4.70 -8.65 14.45
C ARG A 111 3.68 -8.58 13.33
N LEU A 112 4.07 -9.06 12.17
CA LEU A 112 3.16 -9.29 11.05
C LEU A 112 3.22 -10.75 10.63
N GLU A 113 2.11 -11.23 10.10
CA GLU A 113 1.92 -12.61 9.66
C GLU A 113 1.29 -12.66 8.27
N ILE A 114 1.67 -13.70 7.52
CA ILE A 114 1.07 -14.11 6.25
C ILE A 114 0.80 -15.61 6.33
N GLN A 115 -0.26 -16.12 5.68
CA GLN A 115 -0.47 -17.56 5.59
C GLN A 115 0.67 -18.22 4.82
N THR A 116 1.16 -19.34 5.30
CA THR A 116 2.36 -20.02 4.76
C THR A 116 2.16 -20.44 3.29
N ASP A 117 0.93 -20.77 2.90
CA ASP A 117 0.52 -21.18 1.56
C ASP A 117 -0.07 -20.06 0.68
N ALA A 118 0.00 -18.80 1.16
CA ALA A 118 -0.65 -17.67 0.49
C ALA A 118 -0.01 -17.28 -0.85
N LEU A 119 1.27 -17.58 -1.03
CA LEU A 119 2.01 -17.24 -2.24
C LEU A 119 2.53 -18.50 -2.93
N THR A 120 2.39 -18.56 -4.24
CA THR A 120 3.10 -19.54 -5.06
C THR A 120 4.56 -19.13 -5.18
N ASP A 121 5.47 -20.09 -5.18
CA ASP A 121 6.90 -19.80 -5.32
C ASP A 121 7.21 -18.99 -6.58
N GLY A 122 7.92 -17.89 -6.40
CA GLY A 122 8.24 -16.95 -7.46
C GLY A 122 7.10 -16.02 -7.91
N ALA A 123 5.91 -16.09 -7.31
CA ALA A 123 4.80 -15.19 -7.63
C ALA A 123 5.23 -13.71 -7.53
N ARG A 124 4.92 -12.93 -8.54
CA ARG A 124 5.24 -11.50 -8.62
C ARG A 124 4.25 -10.72 -7.77
N VAL A 125 4.74 -10.04 -6.76
CA VAL A 125 3.92 -9.37 -5.75
C VAL A 125 4.08 -7.87 -5.80
N LEU A 126 2.98 -7.13 -5.83
CA LEU A 126 2.92 -5.70 -5.52
C LEU A 126 2.43 -5.54 -4.07
N LEU A 127 3.26 -4.92 -3.22
CA LEU A 127 2.88 -4.55 -1.85
C LEU A 127 2.14 -3.21 -1.88
N VAL A 128 1.00 -3.11 -1.20
CA VAL A 128 0.25 -1.85 -1.11
C VAL A 128 -0.14 -1.51 0.33
N ASP A 129 -0.13 -0.22 0.64
CA ASP A 129 -0.69 0.33 1.86
C ASP A 129 -1.18 1.76 1.60
N ASP A 130 -1.88 2.36 2.56
CA ASP A 130 -2.30 3.75 2.48
C ASP A 130 -1.15 4.73 2.74
N LEU A 131 -0.20 4.38 3.62
CA LEU A 131 0.83 5.30 4.10
C LEU A 131 2.22 4.65 4.15
N LEU A 132 3.20 5.31 3.58
CA LEU A 132 4.62 5.09 3.85
C LEU A 132 5.13 6.19 4.80
N ALA A 133 5.32 5.84 6.07
CA ALA A 133 5.89 6.73 7.09
C ALA A 133 7.37 6.35 7.34
N THR A 134 7.69 5.76 8.48
CA THR A 134 9.07 5.32 8.81
C THR A 134 9.54 4.08 8.04
N GLY A 135 8.63 3.36 7.36
CA GLY A 135 8.93 2.19 6.54
C GLY A 135 9.10 0.88 7.31
N GLY A 136 8.96 0.87 8.63
CA GLY A 136 9.14 -0.36 9.43
C GLY A 136 8.16 -1.46 9.06
N THR A 137 6.87 -1.14 9.02
CA THR A 137 5.79 -2.07 8.63
C THR A 137 5.95 -2.56 7.19
N ALA A 138 6.29 -1.66 6.27
CA ALA A 138 6.52 -2.01 4.87
C ALA A 138 7.73 -2.95 4.72
N ALA A 139 8.85 -2.68 5.41
CA ALA A 139 10.03 -3.53 5.40
C ALA A 139 9.76 -4.94 5.97
N ALA A 140 9.02 -5.03 7.09
CA ALA A 140 8.59 -6.31 7.63
C ALA A 140 7.71 -7.09 6.65
N SER A 141 6.80 -6.40 5.93
CA SER A 141 5.96 -7.02 4.91
C SER A 141 6.76 -7.51 3.70
N VAL A 142 7.81 -6.78 3.30
CA VAL A 142 8.75 -7.22 2.26
C VAL A 142 9.44 -8.52 2.68
N GLU A 143 9.94 -8.59 3.91
CA GLU A 143 10.58 -9.80 4.45
C GLU A 143 9.59 -10.99 4.49
N LEU A 144 8.32 -10.75 4.89
CA LEU A 144 7.28 -11.78 4.87
C LEU A 144 7.02 -12.33 3.47
N ILE A 145 6.88 -11.44 2.46
CA ILE A 145 6.68 -11.83 1.07
C ILE A 145 7.83 -12.72 0.59
N GLN A 146 9.06 -12.36 0.91
CA GLN A 146 10.25 -13.14 0.54
C GLN A 146 10.27 -14.50 1.24
N LYS A 147 9.98 -14.55 2.55
CA LYS A 147 9.91 -15.79 3.32
C LYS A 147 8.80 -16.73 2.84
N ALA A 148 7.70 -16.17 2.34
CA ALA A 148 6.60 -16.94 1.77
C ALA A 148 6.83 -17.34 0.29
N GLY A 149 8.02 -17.11 -0.26
CA GLY A 149 8.39 -17.51 -1.63
C GLY A 149 8.00 -16.50 -2.72
N GLY A 150 7.45 -15.35 -2.36
CA GLY A 150 7.06 -14.32 -3.32
C GLY A 150 8.23 -13.47 -3.81
N LYS A 151 8.12 -12.97 -5.05
CA LYS A 151 9.04 -12.01 -5.66
C LYS A 151 8.41 -10.63 -5.63
N LEU A 152 8.89 -9.75 -4.75
CA LEU A 152 8.42 -8.37 -4.71
C LEU A 152 8.84 -7.64 -5.99
N VAL A 153 7.88 -7.04 -6.71
CA VAL A 153 8.12 -6.29 -7.94
C VAL A 153 7.94 -4.78 -7.76
N GLY A 154 7.38 -4.35 -6.66
CA GLY A 154 7.24 -2.95 -6.29
C GLY A 154 6.37 -2.73 -5.07
N CYS A 155 6.29 -1.47 -4.65
CA CYS A 155 5.38 -1.01 -3.59
C CYS A 155 4.55 0.18 -4.10
N GLY A 156 3.27 0.22 -3.71
CA GLY A 156 2.35 1.31 -4.00
C GLY A 156 1.74 1.87 -2.72
N PHE A 157 1.84 3.18 -2.53
CA PHE A 157 1.28 3.89 -1.38
C PHE A 157 0.41 5.04 -1.83
N VAL A 158 -0.67 5.32 -1.10
CA VAL A 158 -1.48 6.52 -1.36
C VAL A 158 -0.72 7.76 -0.90
N ILE A 159 -0.13 7.72 0.30
CA ILE A 159 0.61 8.83 0.92
C ILE A 159 2.02 8.38 1.30
N GLU A 160 2.98 9.29 1.15
CA GLU A 160 4.34 9.17 1.70
C GLU A 160 4.69 10.40 2.52
N LEU A 161 5.19 10.18 3.73
CA LEU A 161 5.80 11.22 4.57
C LEU A 161 7.33 11.15 4.36
N ALA A 162 7.82 11.95 3.42
CA ALA A 162 9.19 11.83 2.92
C ALA A 162 10.25 12.19 3.99
N ASP A 163 9.94 13.12 4.88
CA ASP A 163 10.80 13.49 6.01
C ASP A 163 11.15 12.32 6.93
N LEU A 164 10.26 11.30 6.99
CA LEU A 164 10.49 10.10 7.79
C LEU A 164 11.37 9.06 7.08
N ALA A 165 11.78 9.34 5.84
CA ALA A 165 12.74 8.56 5.06
C ALA A 165 12.43 7.06 4.95
N GLY A 166 11.16 6.66 4.98
CA GLY A 166 10.72 5.26 4.98
C GLY A 166 11.21 4.44 3.80
N ARG A 167 11.41 5.07 2.63
CA ARG A 167 11.99 4.41 1.44
C ARG A 167 13.35 3.78 1.71
N ARG A 168 14.16 4.36 2.61
CA ARG A 168 15.51 3.87 2.92
C ARG A 168 15.51 2.49 3.60
N ARG A 169 14.36 2.06 4.12
CA ARG A 169 14.21 0.72 4.72
C ARG A 169 13.77 -0.35 3.73
N LEU A 170 13.42 0.05 2.51
CA LEU A 170 13.01 -0.86 1.46
C LEU A 170 14.19 -1.22 0.56
N PRO A 171 14.13 -2.36 -0.16
CA PRO A 171 15.24 -2.80 -1.01
C PRO A 171 15.65 -1.74 -2.03
N GLU A 172 16.97 -1.58 -2.20
CA GLU A 172 17.52 -0.67 -3.19
C GLU A 172 17.13 -1.10 -4.62
N GLY A 173 16.79 -0.14 -5.46
CA GLY A 173 16.35 -0.39 -6.84
C GLY A 173 14.93 -0.90 -6.98
N LEU A 174 14.20 -1.14 -5.87
CA LEU A 174 12.79 -1.51 -5.92
C LEU A 174 11.93 -0.31 -6.38
N PRO A 175 11.04 -0.49 -7.36
CA PRO A 175 10.04 0.53 -7.69
C PRO A 175 9.14 0.83 -6.49
N ILE A 176 9.17 2.06 -6.00
CA ILE A 176 8.31 2.53 -4.90
C ILE A 176 7.56 3.75 -5.40
N GLU A 177 6.26 3.64 -5.47
CA GLU A 177 5.37 4.67 -5.97
C GLU A 177 4.46 5.20 -4.86
N SER A 178 4.36 6.50 -4.77
CA SER A 178 3.48 7.19 -3.82
C SER A 178 2.69 8.24 -4.57
N LEU A 179 1.36 8.22 -4.44
CA LEU A 179 0.49 9.10 -5.21
C LEU A 179 0.54 10.54 -4.68
N ILE A 180 0.69 10.67 -3.36
CA ILE A 180 0.82 11.96 -2.66
C ILE A 180 2.09 11.90 -1.82
N ARG A 181 2.97 12.87 -1.98
CA ARG A 181 4.19 12.99 -1.17
C ARG A 181 4.15 14.29 -0.38
N TYR A 182 4.35 14.19 0.92
CA TYR A 182 4.58 15.30 1.84
C TYR A 182 6.06 15.33 2.23
N ASP A 183 6.66 16.49 2.03
CA ASP A 183 8.03 16.83 2.44
C ASP A 183 7.98 17.60 3.74
#